data_f6b7553069f4fd3c2bec159575a6370b
#
_entry.id   f6b7553069f4fd3c2bec159575a6370b
#
_cell.length_a   1.000
_cell.length_b   1.000
_cell.length_c   1.000
_cell.angle_alpha   90.00
_cell.angle_beta   90.00
_cell.angle_gamma   90.00
#
_symmetry.space_group_name_H-M   'P 1'
#
loop_
_entity.id
_entity.type
_entity.pdbx_description
1 polymer ?
#
loop_
_entity_poly.entity_id
_entity_poly.type
_entity_poly.pdbx_seq_one_letter_code
_entity_poly.pdbx_strand_id
1 'polypeptide(L)'
;MRAKIPFAAIWFAALLVVVGPALAHHGTASYDTSKVVTVKATMTEFRFINPHVQLYFDVKNDKGETEKWQAELTAPNKLSRAGWDKHTLKPGDSITASGYVSKNDPHTMWINKLIGPDGQQLHLFEE
;
A
#
# COMPACT_ATOMS: atom_id res chain seq x y z
N MET A 1 53.91 49.65 -20.46
CA MET A 1 52.87 48.79 -21.06
C MET A 1 52.10 48.12 -19.96
N ARG A 2 50.85 48.50 -19.79
CA ARG A 2 50.00 47.89 -18.76
C ARG A 2 49.13 46.82 -19.41
N ALA A 3 49.39 45.58 -19.11
CA ALA A 3 48.54 44.47 -19.50
C ALA A 3 47.20 44.51 -18.71
N LYS A 4 46.09 44.75 -19.39
CA LYS A 4 44.76 44.63 -18.78
C LYS A 4 44.35 43.18 -18.85
N ILE A 5 44.27 42.56 -17.66
CA ILE A 5 43.72 41.23 -17.52
C ILE A 5 42.18 41.40 -17.48
N PRO A 6 41.43 40.77 -18.40
CA PRO A 6 39.97 40.79 -18.26
C PRO A 6 39.57 39.81 -17.16
N PHE A 7 38.95 40.34 -16.12
CA PHE A 7 38.30 39.56 -15.10
C PHE A 7 37.08 38.87 -15.71
N ALA A 8 37.27 37.67 -16.19
CA ALA A 8 36.14 36.80 -16.52
C ALA A 8 35.62 36.22 -15.19
N ALA A 9 34.62 36.88 -14.66
CA ALA A 9 33.87 36.39 -13.51
C ALA A 9 33.11 35.12 -13.97
N ILE A 10 33.68 33.97 -13.68
CA ILE A 10 33.00 32.68 -13.82
C ILE A 10 32.00 32.60 -12.66
N TRP A 11 30.76 32.96 -12.95
CA TRP A 11 29.64 32.62 -12.07
C TRP A 11 29.38 31.13 -12.20
N PHE A 12 30.04 30.34 -11.37
CA PHE A 12 29.63 28.96 -11.13
C PHE A 12 28.36 29.05 -10.27
N ALA A 13 27.23 29.08 -10.95
CA ALA A 13 25.94 28.87 -10.28
C ALA A 13 25.96 27.42 -9.79
N ALA A 14 26.36 27.22 -8.53
CA ALA A 14 26.15 25.98 -7.82
C ALA A 14 24.66 25.77 -7.69
N LEU A 15 24.08 25.02 -8.63
CA LEU A 15 22.72 24.50 -8.53
C LEU A 15 22.74 23.48 -7.41
N LEU A 16 22.51 23.94 -6.19
CA LEU A 16 22.20 23.09 -5.04
C LEU A 16 20.85 22.45 -5.34
N VAL A 17 20.89 21.30 -6.02
CA VAL A 17 19.76 20.37 -6.06
C VAL A 17 19.63 19.87 -4.63
N VAL A 18 18.79 20.51 -3.84
CA VAL A 18 18.32 19.95 -2.58
C VAL A 18 17.47 18.75 -2.95
N VAL A 19 18.15 17.61 -3.12
CA VAL A 19 17.48 16.32 -3.12
C VAL A 19 17.00 16.12 -1.69
N GLY A 20 15.82 16.67 -1.39
CA GLY A 20 15.11 16.31 -0.17
C GLY A 20 15.01 14.79 -0.15
N PRO A 21 15.21 14.13 1.01
CA PRO A 21 14.98 12.70 1.08
C PRO A 21 13.53 12.48 0.63
N ALA A 22 13.35 11.89 -0.54
CA ALA A 22 12.09 11.31 -0.92
C ALA A 22 11.90 10.15 0.06
N LEU A 23 11.32 10.46 1.21
CA LEU A 23 10.86 9.47 2.16
C LEU A 23 9.68 8.77 1.47
N ALA A 24 10.03 7.88 0.57
CA ALA A 24 9.12 6.87 0.10
C ALA A 24 8.83 5.98 1.32
N HIS A 25 7.80 6.35 2.08
CA HIS A 25 7.27 5.54 3.17
C HIS A 25 6.55 4.33 2.55
N HIS A 26 7.33 3.48 1.91
CA HIS A 26 6.87 2.20 1.40
C HIS A 26 7.00 1.18 2.51
N GLY A 27 5.88 0.64 2.96
CA GLY A 27 5.83 -0.39 3.98
C GLY A 27 4.89 -0.05 5.14
N THR A 28 5.07 -0.73 6.25
CA THR A 28 4.16 -0.68 7.41
C THR A 28 4.33 0.53 8.32
N ALA A 29 5.22 1.49 8.00
CA ALA A 29 5.50 2.65 8.86
C ALA A 29 4.27 3.53 9.16
N SER A 30 3.31 3.60 8.22
CA SER A 30 2.06 4.34 8.37
C SER A 30 0.97 3.58 9.13
N TYR A 31 1.24 2.33 9.53
CA TYR A 31 0.30 1.43 10.17
C TYR A 31 0.67 1.18 11.63
N ASP A 32 -0.35 0.92 12.46
CA ASP A 32 -0.15 0.52 13.85
C ASP A 32 0.16 -0.97 13.93
N THR A 33 1.43 -1.30 13.98
CA THR A 33 1.91 -2.69 14.04
C THR A 33 1.85 -3.29 15.45
N SER A 34 1.39 -2.54 16.45
CA SER A 34 1.28 -3.04 17.84
C SER A 34 0.13 -4.02 18.03
N LYS A 35 -0.85 -4.02 17.13
CA LYS A 35 -2.01 -4.89 17.18
C LYS A 35 -2.47 -5.32 15.80
N VAL A 36 -2.98 -6.55 15.71
CA VAL A 36 -3.65 -7.06 14.52
C VAL A 36 -5.15 -6.89 14.67
N VAL A 37 -5.78 -6.33 13.66
CA VAL A 37 -7.24 -6.21 13.55
C VAL A 37 -7.72 -7.23 12.54
N THR A 38 -8.82 -7.91 12.83
CA THR A 38 -9.46 -8.89 11.94
C THR A 38 -10.88 -8.46 11.64
N VAL A 39 -11.24 -8.39 10.37
CA VAL A 39 -12.58 -8.04 9.91
C VAL A 39 -13.13 -9.09 8.94
N LYS A 40 -14.43 -9.37 9.06
CA LYS A 40 -15.18 -10.10 8.03
C LYS A 40 -15.79 -9.09 7.07
N ALA A 41 -15.60 -9.30 5.79
CA ALA A 41 -15.90 -8.30 4.80
C ALA A 41 -16.47 -8.90 3.50
N THR A 42 -17.11 -8.06 2.72
CA THR A 42 -17.56 -8.37 1.36
C THR A 42 -16.83 -7.47 0.38
N MET A 43 -16.14 -8.07 -0.58
CA MET A 43 -15.40 -7.34 -1.62
C MET A 43 -16.32 -6.47 -2.45
N THR A 44 -15.90 -5.23 -2.69
CA THR A 44 -16.56 -4.30 -3.62
C THR A 44 -15.70 -4.00 -4.84
N GLU A 45 -14.37 -3.99 -4.68
CA GLU A 45 -13.43 -3.80 -5.80
C GLU A 45 -12.09 -4.46 -5.50
N PHE A 46 -11.47 -5.03 -6.52
CA PHE A 46 -10.14 -5.60 -6.47
C PHE A 46 -9.26 -5.00 -7.56
N ARG A 47 -8.13 -4.40 -7.18
CA ARG A 47 -7.17 -3.79 -8.11
C ARG A 47 -5.83 -4.50 -8.04
N PHE A 48 -5.53 -5.26 -9.06
CA PHE A 48 -4.24 -5.95 -9.20
C PHE A 48 -3.26 -5.06 -9.99
N ILE A 49 -2.75 -4.00 -9.31
CA ILE A 49 -1.97 -2.91 -9.90
C ILE A 49 -0.70 -2.60 -9.10
N ASN A 50 0.29 -1.99 -9.77
CA ASN A 50 1.46 -1.43 -9.13
C ASN A 50 1.15 -0.06 -8.48
N PRO A 51 1.85 0.36 -7.41
CA PRO A 51 2.93 -0.39 -6.73
C PRO A 51 2.43 -1.46 -5.76
N HIS A 52 1.18 -1.37 -5.30
CA HIS A 52 0.56 -2.29 -4.36
C HIS A 52 -0.81 -2.73 -4.86
N VAL A 53 -1.12 -4.00 -4.64
CA VAL A 53 -2.47 -4.53 -4.85
C VAL A 53 -3.41 -3.93 -3.82
N GLN A 54 -4.60 -3.51 -4.26
CA GLN A 54 -5.59 -2.82 -3.44
C GLN A 54 -6.90 -3.60 -3.39
N LEU A 55 -7.45 -3.67 -2.20
CA LEU A 55 -8.76 -4.24 -1.92
C LEU A 55 -9.68 -3.16 -1.37
N TYR A 56 -10.91 -3.13 -1.87
CA TYR A 56 -12.00 -2.33 -1.31
C TYR A 56 -13.11 -3.26 -0.89
N PHE A 57 -13.66 -3.06 0.29
CA PHE A 57 -14.66 -3.96 0.85
C PHE A 57 -15.54 -3.29 1.89
N ASP A 58 -16.69 -3.88 2.10
CA ASP A 58 -17.66 -3.46 3.08
C ASP A 58 -17.55 -4.33 4.34
N VAL A 59 -17.56 -3.68 5.50
CA VAL A 59 -17.56 -4.32 6.83
C VAL A 59 -18.81 -3.90 7.56
N LYS A 60 -19.50 -4.85 8.20
CA LYS A 60 -20.59 -4.54 9.14
C LYS A 60 -20.00 -4.27 10.52
N ASN A 61 -20.32 -3.10 11.08
CA ASN A 61 -19.98 -2.80 12.46
C ASN A 61 -20.97 -3.44 13.46
N ASP A 62 -20.72 -3.27 14.75
CA ASP A 62 -21.55 -3.85 15.81
C ASP A 62 -23.00 -3.32 15.82
N LYS A 63 -23.24 -2.17 15.19
CA LYS A 63 -24.58 -1.58 15.01
C LYS A 63 -25.31 -2.08 13.75
N GLY A 64 -24.66 -2.94 12.93
CA GLY A 64 -25.16 -3.41 11.66
C GLY A 64 -25.02 -2.40 10.51
N GLU A 65 -24.33 -1.30 10.72
CA GLU A 65 -24.04 -0.30 9.70
C GLU A 65 -22.88 -0.77 8.80
N THR A 66 -22.94 -0.40 7.53
CA THR A 66 -21.89 -0.71 6.57
C THR A 66 -20.80 0.35 6.60
N GLU A 67 -19.59 -0.06 6.87
CA GLU A 67 -18.39 0.75 6.80
C GLU A 67 -17.59 0.39 5.54
N LYS A 68 -17.14 1.40 4.82
CA LYS A 68 -16.30 1.24 3.65
C LYS A 68 -14.84 1.19 4.07
N TRP A 69 -14.17 0.11 3.71
CA TRP A 69 -12.78 -0.12 4.02
C TRP A 69 -11.94 -0.26 2.77
N GLN A 70 -10.68 0.08 2.89
CA GLN A 70 -9.67 -0.28 1.89
C GLN A 70 -8.48 -0.97 2.55
N ALA A 71 -7.79 -1.78 1.77
CA ALA A 71 -6.59 -2.45 2.22
C ALA A 71 -5.54 -2.53 1.11
N GLU A 72 -4.31 -2.65 1.55
CA GLU A 72 -3.17 -2.85 0.67
C GLU A 72 -2.51 -4.20 0.94
N LEU A 73 -2.02 -4.80 -0.13
CA LEU A 73 -1.11 -5.93 -0.13
C LEU A 73 0.21 -5.51 -0.78
N THR A 74 1.16 -6.43 -0.85
CA THR A 74 2.41 -6.23 -1.58
C THR A 74 2.19 -6.04 -3.08
N ALA A 75 3.27 -5.86 -3.84
CA ALA A 75 3.22 -5.61 -5.27
C ALA A 75 2.69 -6.82 -6.06
N PRO A 76 2.04 -6.60 -7.23
CA PRO A 76 1.48 -7.67 -8.06
C PRO A 76 2.48 -8.76 -8.43
N ASN A 77 3.71 -8.40 -8.76
CA ASN A 77 4.74 -9.38 -9.13
C ASN A 77 5.10 -10.36 -8.00
N LYS A 78 5.02 -9.91 -6.75
CA LYS A 78 5.24 -10.78 -5.58
C LYS A 78 4.05 -11.71 -5.36
N LEU A 79 2.83 -11.18 -5.45
CA LEU A 79 1.61 -11.98 -5.31
C LEU A 79 1.44 -12.96 -6.47
N SER A 80 1.84 -12.62 -7.69
CA SER A 80 1.82 -13.56 -8.83
C SER A 80 2.65 -14.81 -8.57
N ARG A 81 3.79 -14.68 -7.87
CA ARG A 81 4.61 -15.83 -7.46
C ARG A 81 3.92 -16.72 -6.44
N ALA A 82 3.00 -16.16 -5.65
CA ALA A 82 2.13 -16.89 -4.73
C ALA A 82 0.84 -17.40 -5.39
N GLY A 83 0.72 -17.30 -6.72
CA GLY A 83 -0.41 -17.80 -7.49
C GLY A 83 -1.54 -16.80 -7.74
N TRP A 84 -1.35 -15.53 -7.40
CA TRP A 84 -2.39 -14.51 -7.60
C TRP A 84 -2.38 -13.95 -9.02
N ASP A 85 -3.57 -13.54 -9.47
CA ASP A 85 -3.80 -12.74 -10.68
C ASP A 85 -4.96 -11.76 -10.47
N LYS A 86 -5.31 -11.03 -11.52
CA LYS A 86 -6.43 -10.06 -11.50
C LYS A 86 -7.81 -10.67 -11.24
N HIS A 87 -7.93 -12.00 -11.26
CA HIS A 87 -9.18 -12.76 -11.04
C HIS A 87 -9.22 -13.47 -9.69
N THR A 88 -8.18 -13.35 -8.88
CA THR A 88 -8.08 -14.02 -7.57
C THR A 88 -9.22 -13.64 -6.64
N LEU A 89 -9.61 -12.39 -6.65
CA LEU A 89 -10.78 -11.88 -5.94
C LEU A 89 -11.67 -11.09 -6.89
N LYS A 90 -12.95 -11.02 -6.57
CA LYS A 90 -13.95 -10.25 -7.34
C LYS A 90 -14.98 -9.62 -6.42
N PRO A 91 -15.72 -8.59 -6.88
CA PRO A 91 -16.85 -8.03 -6.14
C PRO A 91 -17.83 -9.12 -5.72
N GLY A 92 -18.32 -9.02 -4.47
CA GLY A 92 -19.24 -9.99 -3.88
C GLY A 92 -18.56 -11.13 -3.11
N ASP A 93 -17.26 -11.32 -3.25
CA ASP A 93 -16.53 -12.33 -2.48
C ASP A 93 -16.53 -12.01 -0.99
N SER A 94 -16.85 -13.01 -0.16
CA SER A 94 -16.71 -12.92 1.29
C SER A 94 -15.27 -13.24 1.68
N ILE A 95 -14.67 -12.36 2.46
CA ILE A 95 -13.28 -12.52 2.93
C ILE A 95 -13.19 -12.31 4.43
N THR A 96 -12.13 -12.82 5.02
CA THR A 96 -11.69 -12.42 6.37
C THR A 96 -10.28 -11.87 6.24
N ALA A 97 -10.14 -10.57 6.50
CA ALA A 97 -8.87 -9.86 6.40
C ALA A 97 -8.33 -9.56 7.80
N SER A 98 -7.06 -9.88 8.02
CA SER A 98 -6.34 -9.54 9.24
C SER A 98 -5.11 -8.72 8.89
N GLY A 99 -4.84 -7.70 9.67
CA GLY A 99 -3.70 -6.84 9.41
C GLY A 99 -3.58 -5.66 10.35
N TYR A 100 -2.79 -4.71 9.96
CA TYR A 100 -2.49 -3.49 10.71
C TYR A 100 -3.32 -2.33 10.17
N VAL A 101 -4.01 -1.62 11.05
CA VAL A 101 -4.80 -0.45 10.68
C VAL A 101 -3.90 0.78 10.58
N SER A 102 -4.21 1.66 9.64
CA SER A 102 -3.50 2.93 9.47
C SER A 102 -3.61 3.79 10.72
N LYS A 103 -2.52 4.47 11.05
CA LYS A 103 -2.48 5.45 12.16
C LYS A 103 -3.34 6.68 11.88
N ASN A 104 -3.65 6.94 10.60
CA ASN A 104 -4.33 8.15 10.13
C ASN A 104 -5.76 7.89 9.66
N ASP A 105 -6.13 6.63 9.43
CA ASP A 105 -7.44 6.24 8.92
C ASP A 105 -7.86 4.90 9.51
N PRO A 106 -8.92 4.86 10.34
CA PRO A 106 -9.35 3.64 11.02
C PRO A 106 -9.93 2.58 10.07
N HIS A 107 -10.22 2.92 8.82
CA HIS A 107 -10.80 2.01 7.81
C HIS A 107 -9.82 1.69 6.68
N THR A 108 -8.53 1.94 6.88
CA THR A 108 -7.46 1.54 5.98
C THR A 108 -6.52 0.58 6.68
N MET A 109 -6.19 -0.56 6.04
CA MET A 109 -5.33 -1.56 6.62
C MET A 109 -4.28 -2.10 5.65
N TRP A 110 -3.17 -2.57 6.22
CA TRP A 110 -2.20 -3.42 5.55
C TRP A 110 -2.48 -4.86 5.93
N ILE A 111 -2.83 -5.70 4.95
CA ILE A 111 -3.20 -7.11 5.19
C ILE A 111 -1.94 -7.96 5.38
N ASN A 112 -1.93 -8.77 6.42
CA ASN A 112 -0.91 -9.78 6.68
C ASN A 112 -1.44 -11.21 6.63
N LYS A 113 -2.77 -11.38 6.66
CA LYS A 113 -3.44 -12.67 6.50
C LYS A 113 -4.80 -12.46 5.83
N LEU A 114 -5.12 -13.29 4.86
CA LEU A 114 -6.39 -13.23 4.13
C LEU A 114 -6.99 -14.62 3.96
N ILE A 115 -8.24 -14.76 4.36
CA ILE A 115 -9.05 -15.94 4.07
C ILE A 115 -9.97 -15.59 2.91
N GLY A 116 -9.95 -16.41 1.87
CA GLY A 116 -10.75 -16.23 0.67
C GLY A 116 -12.20 -16.70 0.80
N PRO A 117 -12.99 -16.57 -0.27
CA PRO A 117 -14.42 -16.92 -0.27
C PRO A 117 -14.70 -18.40 -0.08
N ASP A 118 -13.74 -19.27 -0.35
CA ASP A 118 -13.81 -20.73 -0.11
C ASP A 118 -13.44 -21.13 1.33
N GLY A 119 -13.11 -20.16 2.19
CA GLY A 119 -12.68 -20.38 3.57
C GLY A 119 -11.22 -20.79 3.73
N GLN A 120 -10.45 -20.82 2.64
CA GLN A 120 -9.03 -21.14 2.68
C GLN A 120 -8.15 -19.88 2.74
N GLN A 121 -7.00 -20.00 3.37
CA GLN A 121 -6.03 -18.94 3.41
C GLN A 121 -5.40 -18.74 2.04
N LEU A 122 -5.39 -17.49 1.58
CA LEU A 122 -4.64 -17.07 0.41
C LEU A 122 -3.20 -16.76 0.83
N HIS A 123 -2.23 -17.37 0.16
CA HIS A 123 -0.82 -17.11 0.43
C HIS A 123 -0.44 -15.73 -0.09
N LEU A 124 0.22 -14.93 0.76
CA LEU A 124 0.63 -13.56 0.44
C LEU A 124 2.10 -13.46 0.04
N PHE A 125 2.84 -14.55 0.22
CA PHE A 125 4.27 -14.64 -0.08
C PHE A 125 4.54 -15.99 -0.74
N GLU A 126 5.61 -16.03 -1.54
CA GLU A 126 6.18 -17.27 -2.03
C GLU A 126 6.78 -18.05 -0.84
N GLU A 127 6.44 -19.32 -0.68
CA GLU A 127 7.04 -20.23 0.31
C GLU A 127 8.36 -20.81 -0.23
#